data_bbdcde71d63758446f0d291470427e2d
#
_entry.id   bbdcde71d63758446f0d291470427e2d
#
_cell.length_a   1.000
_cell.length_b   1.000
_cell.length_c   1.000
_cell.angle_alpha   90.00
_cell.angle_beta   90.00
_cell.angle_gamma   90.00
#
_symmetry.space_group_name_H-M   'P 1'
#
loop_
_entity.id
_entity.type
_entity.pdbx_description
1 polymer ?
#
loop_
_entity_poly.entity_id
_entity_poly.type
_entity_poly.pdbx_seq_one_letter_code
_entity_poly.pdbx_strand_id
1 'polypeptide(L)'
;MNISKPQQRTLHALARGGRIVLERNQAGVIVEAECWTREGWRLSDCTLEIFKALKRRRLIASRNGGPYAITRQGLLRLRPQLDNRTSGRSW
;
A
#
# COMPACT_ATOMS: atom_id res chain seq x y z
N MET A 1 15.77 3.15 5.56
CA MET A 1 15.65 2.28 4.41
C MET A 1 14.58 2.79 3.46
N ASN A 2 14.90 2.86 2.20
CA ASN A 2 13.99 3.41 1.21
C ASN A 2 13.01 2.36 0.72
N ILE A 3 11.83 2.81 0.38
CA ILE A 3 10.85 1.94 -0.26
C ILE A 3 10.98 2.12 -1.78
N SER A 4 10.64 1.07 -2.52
CA SER A 4 10.71 1.13 -3.97
C SER A 4 9.57 1.99 -4.53
N LYS A 5 9.70 2.38 -5.80
CA LYS A 5 8.65 3.17 -6.43
C LYS A 5 7.29 2.44 -6.45
N PRO A 6 7.23 1.15 -6.80
CA PRO A 6 5.94 0.45 -6.73
C PRO A 6 5.39 0.39 -5.32
N GLN A 7 6.24 0.20 -4.32
CA GLN A 7 5.79 0.22 -2.93
C GLN A 7 5.24 1.59 -2.56
N GLN A 8 5.94 2.63 -2.97
CA GLN A 8 5.53 3.99 -2.69
C GLN A 8 4.17 4.31 -3.35
N ARG A 9 4.00 3.93 -4.60
CA ARG A 9 2.75 4.18 -5.30
C ARG A 9 1.59 3.44 -4.66
N THR A 10 1.84 2.20 -4.25
CA THR A 10 0.82 1.43 -3.56
C THR A 10 0.43 2.09 -2.25
N LEU A 11 1.42 2.52 -1.47
CA LEU A 11 1.12 3.20 -0.20
C LEU A 11 0.39 4.51 -0.42
N HIS A 12 0.74 5.25 -1.47
CA HIS A 12 0.02 6.48 -1.79
C HIS A 12 -1.45 6.22 -2.08
N ALA A 13 -1.73 5.18 -2.87
CA ALA A 13 -3.12 4.83 -3.17
C ALA A 13 -3.87 4.46 -1.89
N LEU A 14 -3.22 3.71 -1.00
CA LEU A 14 -3.85 3.31 0.25
C LEU A 14 -4.06 4.51 1.18
N ALA A 15 -3.11 5.45 1.19
CA ALA A 15 -3.25 6.65 2.02
C ALA A 15 -4.43 7.51 1.57
N ARG A 16 -4.82 7.37 0.32
CA ARG A 16 -5.95 8.13 -0.22
C ARG A 16 -7.28 7.38 -0.09
N GLY A 17 -7.30 6.31 0.65
CA GLY A 17 -8.52 5.56 0.89
C GLY A 17 -8.64 4.26 0.11
N GLY A 18 -7.57 3.86 -0.57
CA GLY A 18 -7.57 2.59 -1.28
C GLY A 18 -7.46 1.40 -0.35
N ARG A 19 -7.48 0.22 -0.94
CA ARG A 19 -7.42 -1.01 -0.17
C ARG A 19 -6.79 -2.11 -1.01
N ILE A 20 -6.24 -3.12 -0.33
CA ILE A 20 -5.71 -4.31 -0.99
C ILE A 20 -6.62 -5.48 -0.66
N VAL A 21 -7.06 -6.16 -1.69
CA VAL A 21 -7.91 -7.35 -1.58
C VAL A 21 -7.08 -8.54 -2.00
N LEU A 22 -7.20 -9.63 -1.26
CA LEU A 22 -6.42 -10.84 -1.54
C LEU A 22 -7.28 -11.88 -2.20
N GLU A 23 -6.68 -12.59 -3.16
CA GLU A 23 -7.32 -13.73 -3.78
C GLU A 23 -6.62 -15.00 -3.28
N ARG A 24 -7.42 -15.97 -2.84
CA ARG A 24 -6.88 -17.23 -2.34
C ARG A 24 -7.39 -18.38 -3.19
N ASN A 25 -6.56 -19.44 -3.29
CA ASN A 25 -7.01 -20.64 -3.98
C ASN A 25 -7.78 -21.54 -3.01
N GLN A 26 -8.15 -22.72 -3.48
CA GLN A 26 -8.94 -23.64 -2.67
C GLN A 26 -8.23 -24.10 -1.41
N ALA A 27 -6.91 -24.11 -1.44
CA ALA A 27 -6.12 -24.49 -0.28
C ALA A 27 -5.93 -23.36 0.73
N GLY A 28 -6.49 -22.17 0.45
CA GLY A 28 -6.36 -21.03 1.33
C GLY A 28 -5.08 -20.25 1.13
N VAL A 29 -4.30 -20.58 0.10
CA VAL A 29 -3.05 -19.90 -0.17
C VAL A 29 -3.31 -18.63 -0.96
N ILE A 30 -2.68 -17.54 -0.54
CA ILE A 30 -2.82 -16.26 -1.25
C ILE A 30 -2.09 -16.36 -2.59
N VAL A 31 -2.83 -16.18 -3.67
CA VAL A 31 -2.25 -16.27 -5.01
C VAL A 31 -2.17 -14.92 -5.70
N GLU A 32 -2.91 -13.94 -5.24
CA GLU A 32 -2.86 -12.61 -5.84
C GLU A 32 -3.27 -11.54 -4.85
N ALA A 33 -2.67 -10.36 -4.98
CA ALA A 33 -3.04 -9.19 -4.20
C ALA A 33 -3.41 -8.09 -5.17
N GLU A 34 -4.57 -7.48 -4.96
CA GLU A 34 -5.08 -6.44 -5.84
C GLU A 34 -5.27 -5.16 -5.04
N CYS A 35 -4.60 -4.11 -5.47
CA CYS A 35 -4.78 -2.80 -4.84
C CYS A 35 -5.80 -2.00 -5.64
N TRP A 36 -6.83 -1.57 -4.95
CA TRP A 36 -7.89 -0.77 -5.55
C TRP A 36 -7.83 0.63 -4.98
N THR A 37 -7.88 1.62 -5.86
CA THR A 37 -7.92 3.00 -5.41
C THR A 37 -9.30 3.32 -4.87
N ARG A 38 -9.40 4.46 -4.20
CA ARG A 38 -10.67 4.90 -3.68
C ARG A 38 -11.71 5.05 -4.77
N GLU A 39 -11.28 5.46 -5.97
CA GLU A 39 -12.17 5.66 -7.10
C GLU A 39 -12.57 4.36 -7.78
N GLY A 40 -11.98 3.23 -7.37
CA GLY A 40 -12.34 1.95 -7.97
C GLY A 40 -11.41 1.49 -9.08
N TRP A 41 -10.27 2.10 -9.23
CA TRP A 41 -9.28 1.68 -10.22
C TRP A 41 -8.34 0.66 -9.61
N ARG A 42 -7.94 -0.30 -10.43
CA ARG A 42 -6.94 -1.28 -9.99
C ARG A 42 -5.56 -0.72 -10.27
N LEU A 43 -4.71 -0.73 -9.24
CA LEU A 43 -3.34 -0.25 -9.36
C LEU A 43 -2.44 -1.40 -9.78
N SER A 44 -1.90 -1.33 -10.99
CA SER A 44 -1.07 -2.42 -11.52
C SER A 44 0.27 -2.54 -10.80
N ASP A 45 0.72 -1.50 -10.11
CA ASP A 45 1.98 -1.54 -9.38
C ASP A 45 1.94 -2.48 -8.18
N CYS A 46 0.77 -2.82 -7.69
CA CYS A 46 0.66 -3.69 -6.52
C CYS A 46 0.63 -5.14 -6.97
N THR A 47 1.75 -5.81 -6.83
CA THR A 47 1.86 -7.24 -7.09
C THR A 47 1.85 -7.99 -5.77
N LEU A 48 1.81 -9.31 -5.85
CA LEU A 48 1.87 -10.13 -4.65
C LEU A 48 3.17 -9.88 -3.89
N GLU A 49 4.28 -9.69 -4.61
CA GLU A 49 5.56 -9.43 -3.98
C GLU A 49 5.57 -8.09 -3.27
N ILE A 50 4.99 -7.08 -3.88
CA ILE A 50 4.88 -5.76 -3.27
C ILE A 50 4.04 -5.85 -2.00
N PHE A 51 2.91 -6.57 -2.09
CA PHE A 51 2.06 -6.78 -0.93
C PHE A 51 2.85 -7.44 0.22
N LYS A 52 3.58 -8.51 -0.10
CA LYS A 52 4.33 -9.22 0.93
C LYS A 52 5.40 -8.34 1.56
N ALA A 53 6.06 -7.51 0.76
CA ALA A 53 7.09 -6.61 1.27
C ALA A 53 6.49 -5.58 2.21
N LEU A 54 5.36 -4.99 1.83
CA LEU A 54 4.70 -4.00 2.67
C LEU A 54 4.19 -4.62 3.96
N LYS A 55 3.64 -5.83 3.88
CA LYS A 55 3.15 -6.52 5.06
C LYS A 55 4.29 -6.84 6.01
N ARG A 56 5.41 -7.30 5.47
CA ARG A 56 6.57 -7.66 6.30
C ARG A 56 7.06 -6.46 7.09
N ARG A 57 7.00 -5.27 6.51
CA ARG A 57 7.43 -4.04 7.16
C ARG A 57 6.34 -3.42 8.01
N ARG A 58 5.17 -4.05 8.07
CA ARG A 58 4.03 -3.56 8.86
C ARG A 58 3.54 -2.20 8.40
N LEU A 59 3.72 -1.91 7.11
CA LEU A 59 3.23 -0.67 6.53
C LEU A 59 1.77 -0.76 6.13
N ILE A 60 1.24 -1.98 6.07
CA ILE A 60 -0.15 -2.26 5.80
C ILE A 60 -0.66 -3.30 6.79
N ALA A 61 -1.95 -3.30 7.04
CA ALA A 61 -2.57 -4.27 7.95
C ALA A 61 -4.02 -4.47 7.58
N SER A 62 -4.53 -5.65 7.93
CA SER A 62 -5.94 -5.99 7.76
C SER A 62 -6.64 -5.81 9.09
N ARG A 63 -7.87 -5.31 9.04
CA ARG A 63 -8.70 -5.22 10.24
C ARG A 63 -9.80 -6.26 10.15
N ASN A 64 -9.88 -7.11 11.18
CA ASN A 64 -10.94 -8.09 11.30
C ASN A 64 -11.03 -8.99 10.07
N GLY A 65 -9.88 -9.31 9.46
CA GLY A 65 -9.85 -10.15 8.29
C GLY A 65 -10.31 -9.48 7.01
N GLY A 66 -10.56 -8.17 7.04
CA GLY A 66 -10.99 -7.45 5.87
C GLY A 66 -9.83 -7.04 4.96
N PRO A 67 -10.09 -6.14 4.02
CA PRO A 67 -9.03 -5.68 3.12
C PRO A 67 -7.90 -5.00 3.87
N TYR A 68 -6.71 -5.04 3.28
CA TYR A 68 -5.56 -4.37 3.88
C TYR A 68 -5.61 -2.88 3.61
N ALA A 69 -5.23 -2.11 4.60
CA ALA A 69 -5.14 -0.67 4.49
C ALA A 69 -3.79 -0.21 5.02
N ILE A 70 -3.46 1.05 4.78
CA ILE A 70 -2.20 1.60 5.24
C ILE A 70 -2.23 1.75 6.77
N THR A 71 -1.10 1.48 7.40
CA THR A 71 -0.95 1.66 8.84
C THR A 71 -0.38 3.04 9.12
N ARG A 72 -0.33 3.38 10.41
CA ARG A 72 0.33 4.61 10.83
C ARG A 72 1.79 4.61 10.39
N GLN A 73 2.47 3.46 10.51
CA GLN A 73 3.84 3.37 10.05
C GLN A 73 3.96 3.60 8.56
N GLY A 74 2.99 3.09 7.78
CA GLY A 74 2.96 3.34 6.36
C GLY A 74 2.82 4.81 6.04
N LEU A 75 1.95 5.50 6.76
CA LEU A 75 1.79 6.94 6.59
C LEU A 75 3.07 7.69 6.90
N LEU A 76 3.75 7.28 7.96
CA LEU A 76 5.00 7.92 8.34
C LEU A 76 6.09 7.71 7.30
N ARG A 77 6.06 6.57 6.60
CA ARG A 77 7.02 6.33 5.53
C ARG A 77 6.80 7.26 4.34
N LEU A 78 5.57 7.62 4.06
CA LEU A 78 5.27 8.53 2.97
C LEU A 78 5.58 9.97 3.33
N ARG A 79 5.53 10.29 4.61
CA ARG A 79 5.64 11.66 5.08
C ARG A 79 6.90 12.39 4.63
N PRO A 80 8.09 11.79 4.75
CA PRO A 80 9.29 12.49 4.32
C PRO A 80 9.26 12.89 2.85
N GLN A 81 8.70 12.05 2.01
CA GLN A 81 8.63 12.34 0.58
C GLN A 81 7.61 13.44 0.30
N LEU A 82 6.49 13.40 1.01
CA LEU A 82 5.49 14.46 0.89
C LEU A 82 6.05 15.78 1.40
N ASP A 83 6.76 15.71 2.52
CA ASP A 83 7.37 16.90 3.10
C ASP A 83 8.41 17.51 2.18
N ASN A 84 9.23 16.67 1.56
CA ASN A 84 10.22 17.15 0.60
C ASN A 84 9.56 17.86 -0.54
N ARG A 85 8.47 17.30 -1.03
CA ARG A 85 7.74 17.90 -2.12
C ARG A 85 7.15 19.23 -1.71
N THR A 86 6.65 19.32 -0.51
CA THR A 86 6.07 20.53 0.02
C THR A 86 7.15 21.58 0.24
N SER A 87 8.27 21.16 0.79
CA SER A 87 9.37 22.08 1.02
C SER A 87 9.88 22.68 -0.27
N GLY A 88 9.84 21.92 -1.33
CA GLY A 88 10.28 22.41 -2.62
C GLY A 88 9.49 23.57 -3.11
N ARG A 89 8.30 23.71 -2.66
CA ARG A 89 7.52 24.86 -3.05
C ARG A 89 7.80 26.06 -2.25
N SER A 90 8.24 25.88 -1.08
CA SER A 90 8.68 26.92 -0.27
C SER A 90 7.90 28.16 -0.40
N TRP A 91 6.78 28.08 -0.24
CA TRP A 91 6.13 29.32 -0.22
C TRP A 91 6.68 30.26 0.82
#